data_b70c06ef6eb120e4194a35cedea85428
#
_entry.id   b70c06ef6eb120e4194a35cedea85428
#
_cell.length_a   1.000
_cell.length_b   1.000
_cell.length_c   1.000
_cell.angle_alpha   90.00
_cell.angle_beta   90.00
_cell.angle_gamma   90.00
#
_symmetry.space_group_name_H-M   'P 1'
#
loop_
_entity.id
_entity.type
_entity.pdbx_description
1 polymer ?
#
loop_
_entity_poly.entity_id
_entity_poly.type
_entity_poly.pdbx_seq_one_letter_code
_entity_poly.pdbx_strand_id
1 'polypeptide(L)'
;SGYTEALTDPSFKGQILMSTYPLEGNYGVSEEWYQSDKVQVEGFVVREACKKLSNFGTKKTLDDFLKEFKVPGIEDIDTRDLTLKIREKGSLKAALATEEIDDDELVARAQEHKSIIDLDLVPLVSTPELKTFGDFDKTVAILDCGVKKNIINCFLENDIGVALFPYDTDYQTILDYGVNGLMVSPGPGNPERLTETIANVEKLLNRFPIFGICMGQHVIAKTFGGIKKKS
;
A
#
# COMPACT_ATOMS: atom_id res chain seq x y z
N SER A 1 12.40 11.61 -5.12
CA SER A 1 12.04 10.24 -5.49
C SER A 1 10.87 9.69 -4.69
N GLY A 2 10.60 10.14 -3.45
CA GLY A 2 9.46 9.66 -2.65
C GLY A 2 9.61 8.19 -2.19
N TYR A 3 10.83 7.73 -1.96
CA TYR A 3 11.05 6.34 -1.54
C TYR A 3 10.51 6.04 -0.13
N THR A 4 10.53 7.01 0.79
CA THR A 4 9.96 6.82 2.13
C THR A 4 8.46 6.60 2.06
N GLU A 5 7.76 7.42 1.27
CA GLU A 5 6.33 7.30 1.01
C GLU A 5 6.01 5.96 0.35
N ALA A 6 6.80 5.54 -0.64
CA ALA A 6 6.60 4.26 -1.33
C ALA A 6 6.85 3.06 -0.42
N LEU A 7 7.91 3.07 0.39
CA LEU A 7 8.24 2.00 1.33
C LEU A 7 7.18 1.81 2.41
N THR A 8 6.50 2.88 2.81
CA THR A 8 5.47 2.89 3.84
C THR A 8 4.03 2.84 3.28
N ASP A 9 3.85 2.80 1.96
CA ASP A 9 2.54 2.70 1.32
C ASP A 9 1.95 1.29 1.49
N PRO A 10 0.80 1.14 2.14
CA PRO A 10 0.15 -0.16 2.33
C PRO A 10 -0.15 -0.92 1.03
N SER A 11 -0.29 -0.20 -0.09
CA SER A 11 -0.55 -0.82 -1.41
C SER A 11 0.59 -1.73 -1.89
N PHE A 12 1.80 -1.58 -1.33
CA PHE A 12 2.96 -2.42 -1.67
C PHE A 12 3.16 -3.63 -0.73
N LYS A 13 2.23 -3.87 0.19
CA LYS A 13 2.29 -5.07 1.05
C LYS A 13 2.37 -6.34 0.23
N GLY A 14 3.29 -7.25 0.63
CA GLY A 14 3.55 -8.51 -0.07
C GLY A 14 4.43 -8.38 -1.32
N GLN A 15 5.08 -7.24 -1.55
CA GLN A 15 5.91 -7.00 -2.74
C GLN A 15 7.34 -6.61 -2.36
N ILE A 16 8.29 -7.05 -3.18
CA ILE A 16 9.65 -6.50 -3.21
C ILE A 16 9.58 -5.28 -4.14
N LEU A 17 9.85 -4.10 -3.59
CA LEU A 17 9.85 -2.85 -4.34
C LEU A 17 11.22 -2.61 -4.97
N MET A 18 11.26 -2.22 -6.23
CA MET A 18 12.48 -1.80 -6.92
C MET A 18 12.37 -0.35 -7.34
N SER A 19 13.37 0.47 -6.97
CA SER A 19 13.49 1.83 -7.48
C SER A 19 14.28 1.84 -8.79
N THR A 20 13.73 2.57 -9.76
CA THR A 20 14.42 2.79 -11.05
C THR A 20 15.27 4.05 -11.05
N TYR A 21 15.17 4.87 -10.01
CA TYR A 21 16.03 6.03 -9.84
C TYR A 21 17.45 5.60 -9.47
N PRO A 22 18.50 6.19 -10.07
CA PRO A 22 19.86 5.68 -9.92
C PRO A 22 20.41 5.69 -8.52
N LEU A 23 20.07 6.73 -7.73
CA LEU A 23 20.58 6.92 -6.38
C LEU A 23 19.41 7.12 -5.41
N GLU A 24 19.31 6.27 -4.39
CA GLU A 24 18.31 6.35 -3.35
C GLU A 24 18.92 6.63 -1.97
N GLY A 25 18.15 7.25 -1.07
CA GLY A 25 18.58 7.52 0.30
C GLY A 25 19.30 8.84 0.53
N ASN A 26 19.53 9.65 -0.51
CA ASN A 26 20.35 10.87 -0.42
C ASN A 26 19.79 11.96 0.51
N TYR A 27 18.49 12.09 0.66
CA TYR A 27 17.86 13.05 1.57
C TYR A 27 17.42 12.46 2.92
N GLY A 28 17.69 11.15 3.15
CA GLY A 28 17.38 10.47 4.39
C GLY A 28 15.89 10.12 4.53
N VAL A 29 15.48 9.78 5.75
CA VAL A 29 14.13 9.36 6.09
C VAL A 29 13.59 10.25 7.21
N SER A 30 12.35 10.72 7.04
CA SER A 30 11.58 11.44 8.07
C SER A 30 10.23 10.77 8.27
N GLU A 31 9.78 10.68 9.52
CA GLU A 31 8.46 10.13 9.87
C GLU A 31 7.30 10.93 9.30
N GLU A 32 7.52 12.22 9.02
CA GLU A 32 6.53 13.09 8.38
C GLU A 32 6.11 12.59 6.98
N TRP A 33 6.99 11.82 6.32
CA TRP A 33 6.75 11.28 4.98
C TRP A 33 6.12 9.89 4.98
N TYR A 34 5.93 9.28 6.17
CA TYR A 34 5.33 7.96 6.29
C TYR A 34 3.86 7.98 5.85
N GLN A 35 3.49 7.00 5.03
CA GLN A 35 2.11 6.78 4.60
C GLN A 35 1.35 5.78 5.48
N SER A 36 2.07 5.05 6.33
CA SER A 36 1.57 4.19 7.40
C SER A 36 2.62 4.07 8.50
N ASP A 37 2.31 3.40 9.60
CA ASP A 37 3.16 3.33 10.79
C ASP A 37 4.43 2.46 10.63
N LYS A 38 4.58 1.77 9.51
CA LYS A 38 5.70 0.85 9.26
C LYS A 38 6.04 0.74 7.78
N VAL A 39 7.22 0.15 7.49
CA VAL A 39 7.54 -0.30 6.14
C VAL A 39 6.60 -1.44 5.75
N GLN A 40 6.01 -1.37 4.57
CA GLN A 40 5.01 -2.31 4.08
C GLN A 40 5.57 -3.32 3.08
N VAL A 41 6.66 -2.96 2.41
CA VAL A 41 7.30 -3.84 1.42
C VAL A 41 8.04 -5.00 2.10
N GLU A 42 8.19 -6.11 1.37
CA GLU A 42 8.93 -7.29 1.84
C GLU A 42 10.44 -7.20 1.54
N GLY A 43 10.85 -6.27 0.69
CA GLY A 43 12.24 -5.99 0.36
C GLY A 43 12.38 -4.76 -0.52
N PHE A 44 13.59 -4.20 -0.59
CA PHE A 44 13.88 -3.04 -1.41
C PHE A 44 15.11 -3.24 -2.28
N VAL A 45 14.99 -2.98 -3.58
CA VAL A 45 16.05 -3.15 -4.58
C VAL A 45 16.38 -1.81 -5.19
N VAL A 46 17.67 -1.45 -5.19
CA VAL A 46 18.17 -0.18 -5.73
C VAL A 46 19.40 -0.41 -6.58
N ARG A 47 19.72 0.53 -7.47
CA ARG A 47 20.98 0.55 -8.18
C ARG A 47 22.11 0.98 -7.26
N GLU A 48 21.90 2.08 -6.51
CA GLU A 48 22.88 2.64 -5.58
C GLU A 48 22.18 3.22 -4.36
N ALA A 49 22.62 2.86 -3.16
CA ALA A 49 22.17 3.43 -1.90
C ALA A 49 23.15 4.51 -1.40
N CYS A 50 22.63 5.70 -1.10
CA CYS A 50 23.43 6.80 -0.59
C CYS A 50 23.85 6.53 0.85
N LYS A 51 25.17 6.55 1.09
CA LYS A 51 25.77 6.33 2.43
C LYS A 51 25.91 7.61 3.25
N LYS A 52 25.74 8.78 2.62
CA LYS A 52 25.88 10.10 3.26
C LYS A 52 24.65 10.95 3.01
N LEU A 53 24.03 11.40 4.08
CA LEU A 53 22.87 12.29 3.99
C LEU A 53 23.27 13.65 3.43
N SER A 54 22.47 14.17 2.49
CA SER A 54 22.62 15.51 1.94
C SER A 54 21.65 16.54 2.55
N ASN A 55 20.69 16.07 3.37
CA ASN A 55 19.69 16.93 3.99
C ASN A 55 19.97 17.10 5.48
N PHE A 56 20.12 18.36 5.92
CA PHE A 56 20.39 18.71 7.32
C PHE A 56 19.22 18.41 8.28
N GLY A 57 18.01 18.28 7.76
CA GLY A 57 16.79 18.01 8.56
C GLY A 57 16.57 16.53 8.91
N THR A 58 17.30 15.61 8.28
CA THR A 58 17.14 14.18 8.50
C THR A 58 18.41 13.56 9.08
N LYS A 59 18.25 12.67 10.06
CA LYS A 59 19.37 11.95 10.72
C LYS A 59 19.38 10.45 10.41
N LYS A 60 18.26 9.90 9.91
CA LYS A 60 18.09 8.47 9.63
C LYS A 60 18.44 8.20 8.17
N THR A 61 19.36 7.27 7.95
CA THR A 61 19.68 6.79 6.60
C THR A 61 18.63 5.81 6.11
N LEU A 62 18.63 5.51 4.80
CA LEU A 62 17.79 4.46 4.24
C LEU A 62 18.14 3.08 4.83
N ASP A 63 19.42 2.79 5.03
CA ASP A 63 19.91 1.55 5.63
C ASP A 63 19.43 1.39 7.08
N ASP A 64 19.56 2.43 7.92
CA ASP A 64 19.04 2.42 9.30
C ASP A 64 17.52 2.19 9.33
N PHE A 65 16.81 2.80 8.41
CA PHE A 65 15.35 2.68 8.30
C PHE A 65 14.94 1.24 7.94
N LEU A 66 15.56 0.64 6.94
CA LEU A 66 15.27 -0.74 6.56
C LEU A 66 15.62 -1.72 7.68
N LYS A 67 16.76 -1.53 8.37
CA LYS A 67 17.17 -2.33 9.53
C LYS A 67 16.21 -2.24 10.70
N GLU A 68 15.71 -1.05 11.02
CA GLU A 68 14.73 -0.84 12.08
C GLU A 68 13.47 -1.68 11.86
N PHE A 69 12.98 -1.73 10.62
CA PHE A 69 11.79 -2.51 10.25
C PHE A 69 12.12 -3.95 9.82
N LYS A 70 13.39 -4.36 9.87
CA LYS A 70 13.85 -5.70 9.48
C LYS A 70 13.47 -6.08 8.04
N VAL A 71 13.54 -5.10 7.14
CA VAL A 71 13.26 -5.28 5.73
C VAL A 71 14.58 -5.42 4.98
N PRO A 72 14.80 -6.50 4.23
CA PRO A 72 16.03 -6.70 3.47
C PRO A 72 16.13 -5.69 2.32
N GLY A 73 17.34 -5.15 2.10
CA GLY A 73 17.67 -4.28 0.98
C GLY A 73 18.86 -4.80 0.20
N ILE A 74 18.87 -4.59 -1.11
CA ILE A 74 20.01 -4.93 -1.98
C ILE A 74 20.35 -3.76 -2.90
N GLU A 75 21.63 -3.47 -3.04
CA GLU A 75 22.17 -2.48 -3.99
C GLU A 75 23.02 -3.15 -5.08
N ASP A 76 23.53 -2.39 -6.03
CA ASP A 76 24.34 -2.84 -7.18
C ASP A 76 23.58 -3.73 -8.20
N ILE A 77 22.27 -3.60 -8.27
CA ILE A 77 21.43 -4.32 -9.23
C ILE A 77 21.21 -3.45 -10.48
N ASP A 78 21.26 -4.07 -11.67
CA ASP A 78 20.81 -3.42 -12.91
C ASP A 78 19.28 -3.32 -12.91
N THR A 79 18.79 -2.27 -12.22
CA THR A 79 17.36 -2.00 -12.10
C THR A 79 16.71 -1.65 -13.43
N ARG A 80 17.48 -1.17 -14.42
CA ARG A 80 16.96 -0.86 -15.75
C ARG A 80 16.64 -2.16 -16.53
N ASP A 81 17.58 -3.10 -16.58
CA ASP A 81 17.37 -4.38 -17.24
C ASP A 81 16.23 -5.18 -16.59
N LEU A 82 16.22 -5.21 -15.25
CA LEU A 82 15.16 -5.87 -14.50
C LEU A 82 13.78 -5.23 -14.75
N THR A 83 13.71 -3.89 -14.85
CA THR A 83 12.47 -3.18 -15.21
C THR A 83 11.95 -3.58 -16.58
N LEU A 84 12.85 -3.71 -17.58
CA LEU A 84 12.46 -4.14 -18.92
C LEU A 84 11.87 -5.55 -18.90
N LYS A 85 12.49 -6.48 -18.16
CA LYS A 85 11.99 -7.85 -17.97
C LYS A 85 10.63 -7.90 -17.29
N ILE A 86 10.44 -7.11 -16.24
CA ILE A 86 9.15 -7.04 -15.52
C ILE A 86 8.07 -6.44 -16.44
N ARG A 87 8.40 -5.42 -17.23
CA ARG A 87 7.46 -4.81 -18.17
C ARG A 87 6.97 -5.78 -19.24
N GLU A 88 7.84 -6.67 -19.71
CA GLU A 88 7.47 -7.67 -20.71
C GLU A 88 6.64 -8.83 -20.13
N LYS A 89 6.98 -9.29 -18.93
CA LYS A 89 6.40 -10.49 -18.32
C LYS A 89 5.28 -10.20 -17.32
N GLY A 90 5.10 -8.94 -16.91
CA GLY A 90 4.23 -8.56 -15.80
C GLY A 90 4.87 -8.82 -14.45
N SER A 91 4.06 -8.91 -13.39
CA SER A 91 4.54 -9.19 -12.04
C SER A 91 5.24 -10.54 -11.96
N LEU A 92 6.45 -10.56 -11.42
CA LEU A 92 7.26 -11.77 -11.25
C LEU A 92 7.28 -12.17 -9.78
N LYS A 93 7.35 -13.48 -9.52
CA LYS A 93 7.72 -14.00 -8.21
C LYS A 93 9.22 -13.80 -8.03
N ALA A 94 9.63 -13.33 -6.85
CA ALA A 94 11.02 -13.07 -6.53
C ALA A 94 11.32 -13.48 -5.10
N ALA A 95 12.57 -13.80 -4.82
CA ALA A 95 13.11 -13.96 -3.48
C ALA A 95 14.36 -13.09 -3.33
N LEU A 96 14.55 -12.55 -2.15
CA LEU A 96 15.69 -11.74 -1.77
C LEU A 96 16.24 -12.25 -0.45
N ALA A 97 17.55 -12.47 -0.38
CA ALA A 97 18.24 -12.86 0.83
C ALA A 97 19.39 -11.89 1.13
N THR A 98 19.66 -11.67 2.42
CA THR A 98 20.80 -10.90 2.93
C THR A 98 21.88 -11.82 3.53
N GLU A 99 21.63 -13.12 3.54
CA GLU A 99 22.54 -14.17 3.99
C GLU A 99 23.00 -15.00 2.79
N GLU A 100 24.13 -15.69 2.93
CA GLU A 100 24.57 -16.64 1.91
C GLU A 100 23.57 -17.79 1.81
N ILE A 101 22.97 -17.95 0.65
CA ILE A 101 22.06 -19.03 0.31
C ILE A 101 22.39 -19.51 -1.10
N ASP A 102 22.20 -20.80 -1.34
CA ASP A 102 22.38 -21.38 -2.67
C ASP A 102 21.38 -20.78 -3.68
N ASP A 103 21.85 -20.45 -4.87
CA ASP A 103 21.04 -19.80 -5.92
C ASP A 103 19.84 -20.66 -6.32
N ASP A 104 20.02 -21.99 -6.43
CA ASP A 104 18.93 -22.90 -6.80
C ASP A 104 17.88 -22.97 -5.69
N GLU A 105 18.29 -22.93 -4.42
CA GLU A 105 17.38 -22.85 -3.29
C GLU A 105 16.59 -21.53 -3.30
N LEU A 106 17.26 -20.40 -3.57
CA LEU A 106 16.59 -19.09 -3.63
C LEU A 106 15.56 -19.03 -4.78
N VAL A 107 15.91 -19.58 -5.94
CA VAL A 107 15.00 -19.71 -7.08
C VAL A 107 13.80 -20.61 -6.75
N ALA A 108 14.06 -21.76 -6.09
CA ALA A 108 12.97 -22.66 -5.68
C ALA A 108 11.99 -21.97 -4.74
N ARG A 109 12.48 -21.23 -3.72
CA ARG A 109 11.63 -20.43 -2.81
C ARG A 109 10.79 -19.41 -3.56
N ALA A 110 11.36 -18.71 -4.56
CA ALA A 110 10.60 -17.77 -5.39
C ALA A 110 9.50 -18.48 -6.20
N GLN A 111 9.79 -19.65 -6.77
CA GLN A 111 8.83 -20.43 -7.57
C GLN A 111 7.68 -20.98 -6.72
N GLU A 112 7.97 -21.47 -5.53
CA GLU A 112 6.99 -22.05 -4.61
C GLU A 112 6.09 -20.99 -3.97
N HIS A 113 6.54 -19.74 -3.89
CA HIS A 113 5.73 -18.66 -3.31
C HIS A 113 4.41 -18.48 -4.06
N LYS A 114 3.34 -18.20 -3.32
CA LYS A 114 2.03 -17.90 -3.94
C LYS A 114 2.10 -16.66 -4.81
N SER A 115 1.29 -16.63 -5.87
CA SER A 115 1.13 -15.38 -6.63
C SER A 115 0.47 -14.31 -5.76
N ILE A 116 0.78 -13.04 -6.01
CA ILE A 116 0.19 -11.92 -5.27
C ILE A 116 -1.34 -11.87 -5.37
N ILE A 117 -1.92 -12.40 -6.44
CA ILE A 117 -3.37 -12.50 -6.61
C ILE A 117 -4.01 -13.54 -5.68
N ASP A 118 -3.21 -14.50 -5.17
CA ASP A 118 -3.65 -15.58 -4.29
C ASP A 118 -3.44 -15.23 -2.81
N LEU A 119 -2.80 -14.11 -2.51
CA LEU A 119 -2.55 -13.63 -1.16
C LEU A 119 -3.73 -12.78 -0.66
N ASP A 120 -4.08 -12.96 0.61
CA ASP A 120 -5.05 -12.13 1.30
C ASP A 120 -4.30 -11.03 2.09
N LEU A 121 -4.10 -9.89 1.44
CA LEU A 121 -3.20 -8.85 1.92
C LEU A 121 -3.92 -7.70 2.62
N VAL A 122 -5.18 -7.43 2.27
CA VAL A 122 -5.93 -6.29 2.85
C VAL A 122 -6.11 -6.43 4.36
N PRO A 123 -6.43 -7.60 4.94
CA PRO A 123 -6.50 -7.76 6.39
C PRO A 123 -5.20 -7.44 7.15
N LEU A 124 -4.04 -7.50 6.46
CA LEU A 124 -2.73 -7.22 7.05
C LEU A 124 -2.41 -5.73 7.16
N VAL A 125 -3.16 -4.88 6.46
CA VAL A 125 -2.95 -3.43 6.36
C VAL A 125 -4.15 -2.60 6.80
N SER A 126 -5.33 -3.19 6.87
CA SER A 126 -6.55 -2.54 7.35
C SER A 126 -6.48 -2.25 8.84
N THR A 127 -7.12 -1.16 9.26
CA THR A 127 -7.33 -0.91 10.70
C THR A 127 -8.15 -2.04 11.33
N PRO A 128 -7.82 -2.50 12.55
CA PRO A 128 -8.60 -3.53 13.22
C PRO A 128 -9.91 -3.02 13.84
N GLU A 129 -10.05 -1.70 14.00
CA GLU A 129 -11.19 -1.05 14.63
C GLU A 129 -11.46 0.33 14.03
N LEU A 130 -12.63 0.88 14.29
CA LEU A 130 -13.00 2.24 13.89
C LEU A 130 -12.04 3.26 14.53
N LYS A 131 -11.49 4.14 13.70
CA LYS A 131 -10.72 5.32 14.11
C LYS A 131 -11.35 6.58 13.55
N THR A 132 -11.32 7.66 14.33
CA THR A 132 -11.86 8.95 13.92
C THR A 132 -10.79 10.02 13.89
N PHE A 133 -10.88 10.92 12.91
CA PHE A 133 -9.94 12.02 12.72
C PHE A 133 -10.70 13.29 12.39
N GLY A 134 -10.36 14.37 13.10
CA GLY A 134 -11.04 15.67 12.97
C GLY A 134 -12.45 15.67 13.55
N ASP A 135 -12.92 16.86 13.94
CA ASP A 135 -14.29 17.12 14.40
C ASP A 135 -14.82 18.26 13.56
N PHE A 136 -15.53 17.91 12.49
CA PHE A 136 -16.06 18.84 11.48
C PHE A 136 -17.52 18.52 11.20
N ASP A 137 -18.25 19.49 10.64
CA ASP A 137 -19.66 19.35 10.27
C ASP A 137 -19.93 18.22 9.27
N LYS A 138 -18.93 17.89 8.45
CA LYS A 138 -19.01 16.82 7.47
C LYS A 138 -17.99 15.74 7.79
N THR A 139 -18.42 14.49 7.73
CA THR A 139 -17.58 13.33 7.95
C THR A 139 -17.69 12.35 6.78
N VAL A 140 -16.58 11.85 6.30
CA VAL A 140 -16.51 10.80 5.28
C VAL A 140 -16.10 9.48 5.93
N ALA A 141 -16.86 8.41 5.64
CA ALA A 141 -16.40 7.07 5.94
C ALA A 141 -15.29 6.67 4.98
N ILE A 142 -14.25 6.05 5.49
CA ILE A 142 -13.24 5.37 4.65
C ILE A 142 -13.27 3.88 5.02
N LEU A 143 -13.56 3.01 4.04
CA LEU A 143 -13.29 1.58 4.17
C LEU A 143 -11.80 1.34 3.91
N ASP A 144 -11.10 0.89 4.95
CA ASP A 144 -9.65 0.79 4.97
C ASP A 144 -9.15 -0.50 4.31
N CYS A 145 -8.90 -0.45 3.02
CA CYS A 145 -8.20 -1.51 2.30
C CYS A 145 -6.68 -1.35 2.32
N GLY A 146 -6.17 -0.32 2.99
CA GLY A 146 -4.75 0.06 3.03
C GLY A 146 -4.59 1.55 2.70
N VAL A 147 -5.28 2.40 3.45
CA VAL A 147 -5.29 3.86 3.25
C VAL A 147 -3.92 4.48 3.53
N LYS A 148 -3.52 5.43 2.71
CA LYS A 148 -2.36 6.27 2.97
C LYS A 148 -2.70 7.41 3.91
N LYS A 149 -1.82 7.67 4.88
CA LYS A 149 -1.97 8.77 5.86
C LYS A 149 -2.25 10.11 5.17
N ASN A 150 -1.59 10.37 4.04
CA ASN A 150 -1.80 11.61 3.30
C ASN A 150 -3.23 11.76 2.75
N ILE A 151 -3.93 10.67 2.47
CA ILE A 151 -5.34 10.73 2.04
C ILE A 151 -6.20 11.27 3.19
N ILE A 152 -5.98 10.77 4.42
CA ILE A 152 -6.68 11.26 5.61
C ILE A 152 -6.35 12.74 5.82
N ASN A 153 -5.07 13.12 5.75
CA ASN A 153 -4.64 14.51 5.91
C ASN A 153 -5.33 15.44 4.89
N CYS A 154 -5.46 15.02 3.63
CA CYS A 154 -6.16 15.81 2.60
C CYS A 154 -7.63 16.07 2.94
N PHE A 155 -8.34 15.14 3.59
CA PHE A 155 -9.69 15.39 4.07
C PHE A 155 -9.70 16.42 5.19
N LEU A 156 -8.81 16.28 6.18
CA LEU A 156 -8.71 17.19 7.32
C LEU A 156 -8.33 18.60 6.89
N GLU A 157 -7.43 18.76 5.93
CA GLU A 157 -7.04 20.05 5.33
C GLU A 157 -8.18 20.74 4.59
N ASN A 158 -9.24 20.01 4.25
CA ASN A 158 -10.46 20.55 3.63
C ASN A 158 -11.67 20.58 4.60
N ASP A 159 -11.42 20.60 5.90
CA ASP A 159 -12.44 20.67 6.96
C ASP A 159 -13.46 19.51 6.87
N ILE A 160 -12.99 18.32 6.51
CA ILE A 160 -13.78 17.09 6.44
C ILE A 160 -13.21 16.08 7.44
N GLY A 161 -14.05 15.65 8.40
CA GLY A 161 -13.73 14.56 9.33
C GLY A 161 -13.67 13.22 8.63
N VAL A 162 -12.89 12.31 9.19
CA VAL A 162 -12.76 10.94 8.68
C VAL A 162 -13.15 9.94 9.76
N ALA A 163 -14.07 9.04 9.41
CA ALA A 163 -14.35 7.81 10.14
C ALA A 163 -13.74 6.63 9.37
N LEU A 164 -12.60 6.14 9.83
CA LEU A 164 -11.85 5.06 9.21
C LEU A 164 -12.35 3.73 9.74
N PHE A 165 -13.05 2.97 8.92
CA PHE A 165 -13.61 1.67 9.24
C PHE A 165 -12.74 0.53 8.71
N PRO A 166 -12.69 -0.63 9.37
CA PRO A 166 -12.17 -1.87 8.78
C PRO A 166 -12.80 -2.14 7.40
N TYR A 167 -12.02 -2.75 6.51
CA TYR A 167 -12.42 -3.01 5.12
C TYR A 167 -13.71 -3.86 4.98
N ASP A 168 -14.01 -4.71 5.96
CA ASP A 168 -15.11 -5.66 6.00
C ASP A 168 -16.31 -5.18 6.85
N THR A 169 -16.31 -3.92 7.28
CA THR A 169 -17.38 -3.36 8.12
C THR A 169 -18.73 -3.47 7.44
N ASP A 170 -19.73 -3.96 8.19
CA ASP A 170 -21.11 -4.06 7.73
C ASP A 170 -21.68 -2.69 7.34
N TYR A 171 -22.42 -2.67 6.24
CA TYR A 171 -23.01 -1.45 5.68
C TYR A 171 -23.94 -0.71 6.66
N GLN A 172 -24.66 -1.44 7.54
CA GLN A 172 -25.57 -0.83 8.51
C GLN A 172 -24.80 -0.03 9.56
N THR A 173 -23.65 -0.54 10.00
CA THR A 173 -22.76 0.18 10.92
C THR A 173 -22.31 1.52 10.34
N ILE A 174 -22.02 1.57 9.05
CA ILE A 174 -21.63 2.81 8.35
C ILE A 174 -22.81 3.78 8.25
N LEU A 175 -24.02 3.27 7.94
CA LEU A 175 -25.24 4.08 7.88
C LEU A 175 -25.60 4.67 9.25
N ASP A 176 -25.53 3.86 10.31
CA ASP A 176 -25.89 4.27 11.67
C ASP A 176 -24.91 5.30 12.24
N TYR A 177 -23.68 5.33 11.73
CA TYR A 177 -22.69 6.35 12.10
C TYR A 177 -23.07 7.75 11.57
N GLY A 178 -23.80 7.84 10.47
CA GLY A 178 -24.32 9.11 9.96
C GLY A 178 -23.31 9.91 9.13
N VAL A 179 -22.59 9.27 8.21
CA VAL A 179 -21.60 9.91 7.33
C VAL A 179 -22.21 10.64 6.15
N ASN A 180 -21.47 11.60 5.58
CA ASN A 180 -21.88 12.39 4.40
C ASN A 180 -21.41 11.80 3.06
N GLY A 181 -20.51 10.84 3.11
CA GLY A 181 -19.95 10.18 1.93
C GLY A 181 -19.13 8.96 2.30
N LEU A 182 -18.80 8.14 1.31
CA LEU A 182 -17.95 6.96 1.45
C LEU A 182 -16.79 7.01 0.48
N MET A 183 -15.61 6.70 0.99
CA MET A 183 -14.44 6.40 0.20
C MET A 183 -14.02 4.94 0.42
N VAL A 184 -13.77 4.20 -0.64
CA VAL A 184 -13.06 2.93 -0.58
C VAL A 184 -11.59 3.20 -0.91
N SER A 185 -10.70 2.88 0.03
CA SER A 185 -9.30 3.27 -0.04
C SER A 185 -8.50 2.44 -1.06
N PRO A 186 -7.28 2.89 -1.44
CA PRO A 186 -6.33 2.02 -2.10
C PRO A 186 -5.95 0.84 -1.20
N GLY A 187 -5.31 -0.18 -1.77
CA GLY A 187 -4.88 -1.35 -1.03
C GLY A 187 -4.14 -2.37 -1.89
N PRO A 188 -3.48 -3.35 -1.26
CA PRO A 188 -2.71 -4.39 -1.94
C PRO A 188 -3.57 -5.55 -2.44
N GLY A 189 -3.03 -6.32 -3.38
CA GLY A 189 -3.56 -7.62 -3.78
C GLY A 189 -4.69 -7.59 -4.81
N ASN A 190 -5.59 -8.55 -4.70
CA ASN A 190 -6.64 -8.80 -5.69
C ASN A 190 -8.02 -8.32 -5.18
N PRO A 191 -8.69 -7.37 -5.86
CA PRO A 191 -10.02 -6.89 -5.47
C PRO A 191 -11.09 -8.01 -5.47
N GLU A 192 -10.87 -9.12 -6.17
CA GLU A 192 -11.82 -10.24 -6.19
C GLU A 192 -11.94 -10.97 -4.85
N ARG A 193 -10.97 -10.79 -3.97
CA ARG A 193 -10.99 -11.37 -2.62
C ARG A 193 -11.83 -10.55 -1.62
N LEU A 194 -12.17 -9.32 -1.97
CA LEU A 194 -12.92 -8.39 -1.10
C LEU A 194 -14.45 -8.57 -1.26
N THR A 195 -14.92 -9.81 -1.20
CA THR A 195 -16.34 -10.14 -1.45
C THR A 195 -17.28 -9.46 -0.46
N GLU A 196 -16.92 -9.39 0.82
CA GLU A 196 -17.72 -8.73 1.86
C GLU A 196 -17.73 -7.21 1.66
N THR A 197 -16.58 -6.61 1.39
CA THR A 197 -16.48 -5.18 1.08
C THR A 197 -17.34 -4.82 -0.13
N ILE A 198 -17.27 -5.61 -1.21
CA ILE A 198 -18.08 -5.41 -2.42
C ILE A 198 -19.56 -5.47 -2.08
N ALA A 199 -20.01 -6.50 -1.35
CA ALA A 199 -21.41 -6.67 -0.97
C ALA A 199 -21.92 -5.53 -0.06
N ASN A 200 -21.08 -5.02 0.85
CA ASN A 200 -21.43 -3.88 1.72
C ASN A 200 -21.49 -2.58 0.92
N VAL A 201 -20.52 -2.32 0.03
CA VAL A 201 -20.53 -1.14 -0.84
C VAL A 201 -21.73 -1.13 -1.77
N GLU A 202 -22.14 -2.30 -2.31
CA GLU A 202 -23.34 -2.43 -3.14
C GLU A 202 -24.62 -1.96 -2.43
N LYS A 203 -24.78 -2.30 -1.14
CA LYS A 203 -25.92 -1.88 -0.31
C LYS A 203 -25.90 -0.38 0.04
N LEU A 204 -24.73 0.24 -0.05
CA LEU A 204 -24.54 1.68 0.20
C LEU A 204 -24.73 2.54 -1.05
N LEU A 205 -24.84 1.94 -2.25
CA LEU A 205 -25.11 2.68 -3.48
C LEU A 205 -26.39 3.54 -3.34
N ASN A 206 -26.34 4.75 -3.87
CA ASN A 206 -27.43 5.74 -3.82
C ASN A 206 -27.82 6.24 -2.40
N ARG A 207 -27.07 5.90 -1.35
CA ARG A 207 -27.31 6.46 -0.01
C ARG A 207 -26.59 7.79 0.18
N PHE A 208 -25.38 7.92 -0.35
CA PHE A 208 -24.52 9.09 -0.33
C PHE A 208 -23.50 9.02 -1.47
N PRO A 209 -22.73 10.08 -1.75
CA PRO A 209 -21.65 10.02 -2.73
C PRO A 209 -20.62 8.96 -2.35
N ILE A 210 -20.22 8.13 -3.32
CA ILE A 210 -19.19 7.10 -3.15
C ILE A 210 -18.10 7.29 -4.19
N PHE A 211 -16.84 7.23 -3.76
CA PHE A 211 -15.71 7.17 -4.69
C PHE A 211 -14.63 6.20 -4.19
N GLY A 212 -13.75 5.79 -5.08
CA GLY A 212 -12.67 4.86 -4.75
C GLY A 212 -11.38 5.21 -5.46
N ILE A 213 -10.26 4.89 -4.81
CA ILE A 213 -8.93 5.05 -5.37
C ILE A 213 -8.30 3.67 -5.55
N CYS A 214 -7.75 3.38 -6.75
CA CYS A 214 -7.04 2.14 -7.07
C CYS A 214 -7.88 0.90 -6.71
N MET A 215 -7.56 0.17 -5.64
CA MET A 215 -8.35 -0.96 -5.14
C MET A 215 -9.82 -0.58 -4.97
N GLY A 216 -10.11 0.57 -4.37
CA GLY A 216 -11.48 1.05 -4.17
C GLY A 216 -12.25 1.29 -5.47
N GLN A 217 -11.57 1.76 -6.52
CA GLN A 217 -12.19 1.89 -7.85
C GLN A 217 -12.61 0.51 -8.39
N HIS A 218 -11.78 -0.52 -8.21
CA HIS A 218 -12.11 -1.87 -8.64
C HIS A 218 -13.27 -2.47 -7.82
N VAL A 219 -13.30 -2.22 -6.50
CA VAL A 219 -14.42 -2.62 -5.64
C VAL A 219 -15.72 -2.02 -6.14
N ILE A 220 -15.76 -0.70 -6.36
CA ILE A 220 -16.95 -0.01 -6.89
C ILE A 220 -17.34 -0.55 -8.27
N ALA A 221 -16.40 -0.73 -9.19
CA ALA A 221 -16.71 -1.27 -10.52
C ALA A 221 -17.35 -2.66 -10.45
N LYS A 222 -16.96 -3.49 -9.48
CA LYS A 222 -17.55 -4.82 -9.28
C LYS A 222 -18.99 -4.78 -8.78
N THR A 223 -19.42 -3.80 -8.01
CA THR A 223 -20.82 -3.62 -7.61
C THR A 223 -21.75 -3.38 -8.82
N PHE A 224 -21.19 -2.93 -9.95
CA PHE A 224 -21.89 -2.75 -11.23
C PHE A 224 -21.63 -3.89 -12.22
N GLY A 225 -21.13 -5.03 -11.78
CA GLY A 225 -20.83 -6.18 -12.65
C GLY A 225 -19.56 -6.02 -13.50
N GLY A 226 -18.69 -5.07 -13.15
CA GLY A 226 -17.42 -4.85 -13.84
C GLY A 226 -16.46 -6.05 -13.73
N ILE A 227 -15.80 -6.40 -14.84
CA ILE A 227 -14.79 -7.47 -14.90
C ILE A 227 -13.42 -6.84 -15.10
N LYS A 228 -12.45 -7.20 -14.23
CA LYS A 228 -11.05 -6.79 -14.42
C LYS A 228 -10.44 -7.55 -15.61
N LYS A 229 -10.09 -6.85 -16.68
CA LYS A 229 -9.23 -7.42 -17.74
C LYS A 229 -7.77 -7.27 -17.32
N LYS A 230 -6.98 -8.34 -17.42
CA LYS A 230 -5.52 -8.24 -17.34
C LYS A 230 -5.06 -7.44 -18.56
N SER A 231 -4.36 -6.34 -18.32
CA SER A 231 -3.60 -5.60 -19.33
C SER A 231 -2.25 -6.28 -19.54
#